data_7cb11d3e3cb54d2d8a35c5a7dc5e5b64
#
_entry.id   7cb11d3e3cb54d2d8a35c5a7dc5e5b64
#
_cell.length_a   1.000
_cell.length_b   1.000
_cell.length_c   1.000
_cell.angle_alpha   90.00
_cell.angle_beta   90.00
_cell.angle_gamma   90.00
#
_symmetry.space_group_name_H-M   'P 1'
#
loop_
_entity.id
_entity.type
_entity.pdbx_description
1 polymer ?
#
loop_
_entity_poly.entity_id
_entity_poly.type
_entity_poly.pdbx_seq_one_letter_code
_entity_poly.pdbx_strand_id
1 'polypeptide(L)'
;PNQAAAEMRARLEQRLGGKRAVAAMTIGTFHAICLKLLGDVRLISPGEALTIAEQVLRESGRKGGGKTLLQSVSRVKNGVSPEDTGLDAELYGAYQARLRDLGALDFDDLLTEGLKRDVTGLRCFRHVLVDEFQDINDIQYQLVRSWSRSGELFVIGDPDQSIYGFRGADCRCFQRLQEE
;
A
#
# COMPACT_ATOMS: atom_id res chain seq x y z
N PRO A 1 0.24 12.01 6.09
CA PRO A 1 -0.77 11.23 5.37
C PRO A 1 -2.13 11.24 6.07
N ASN A 2 -2.18 11.02 7.39
CA ASN A 2 -3.44 11.04 8.15
C ASN A 2 -4.05 12.45 8.28
N GLN A 3 -3.23 13.50 8.20
CA GLN A 3 -3.70 14.88 8.29
C GLN A 3 -4.55 15.28 7.06
N ALA A 4 -4.13 14.91 5.85
CA ALA A 4 -4.91 15.17 4.63
C ALA A 4 -6.27 14.46 4.66
N ALA A 5 -6.31 13.21 5.11
CA ALA A 5 -7.56 12.46 5.27
C ALA A 5 -8.49 13.07 6.33
N ALA A 6 -7.93 13.57 7.43
CA ALA A 6 -8.70 14.27 8.47
C ALA A 6 -9.26 15.60 7.95
N GLU A 7 -8.47 16.35 7.20
CA GLU A 7 -8.92 17.60 6.57
C GLU A 7 -10.01 17.35 5.53
N MET A 8 -9.85 16.35 4.68
CA MET A 8 -10.87 15.94 3.72
C MET A 8 -12.17 15.57 4.42
N ARG A 9 -12.10 14.80 5.51
CA ARG A 9 -13.28 14.46 6.33
C ARG A 9 -13.97 15.71 6.87
N ALA A 10 -13.22 16.64 7.45
CA ALA A 10 -13.76 17.87 8.02
C ALA A 10 -14.46 18.73 6.95
N ARG A 11 -13.86 18.86 5.77
CA ARG A 11 -14.47 19.57 4.63
C ARG A 11 -15.76 18.90 4.15
N LEU A 12 -15.79 17.57 4.08
CA LEU A 12 -16.99 16.82 3.70
C LEU A 12 -18.09 16.96 4.78
N GLU A 13 -17.76 16.88 6.05
CA GLU A 13 -18.70 17.14 7.15
C GLU A 13 -19.36 18.51 7.02
N GLN A 14 -18.57 19.55 6.74
CA GLN A 14 -19.08 20.91 6.55
C GLN A 14 -20.01 21.01 5.33
N ARG A 15 -19.66 20.38 4.21
CA ARG A 15 -20.41 20.48 2.95
C ARG A 15 -21.67 19.62 2.91
N LEU A 16 -21.67 18.47 3.59
CA LEU A 16 -22.73 17.49 3.53
C LEU A 16 -23.71 17.53 4.71
N GLY A 17 -23.63 18.56 5.56
CA GLY A 17 -24.59 18.74 6.66
C GLY A 17 -24.22 18.00 7.96
N GLY A 18 -22.94 17.72 8.18
CA GLY A 18 -22.41 17.29 9.46
C GLY A 18 -21.91 15.85 9.53
N LYS A 19 -21.50 15.45 10.72
CA LYS A 19 -20.84 14.15 10.99
C LYS A 19 -21.64 12.93 10.57
N ARG A 20 -22.97 12.99 10.64
CA ARG A 20 -23.85 11.87 10.26
C ARG A 20 -23.76 11.55 8.77
N ALA A 21 -23.60 12.56 7.91
CA ALA A 21 -23.52 12.37 6.47
C ALA A 21 -22.25 11.61 6.05
N VAL A 22 -21.15 11.75 6.80
CA VAL A 22 -19.87 11.09 6.51
C VAL A 22 -19.61 9.85 7.37
N ALA A 23 -20.53 9.49 8.27
CA ALA A 23 -20.34 8.37 9.19
C ALA A 23 -20.14 7.01 8.49
N ALA A 24 -20.82 6.82 7.36
CA ALA A 24 -20.69 5.59 6.55
C ALA A 24 -19.51 5.63 5.57
N MET A 25 -18.82 6.76 5.45
CA MET A 25 -17.69 6.90 4.52
C MET A 25 -16.40 6.38 5.14
N THR A 26 -15.64 5.61 4.37
CA THR A 26 -14.27 5.25 4.69
C THR A 26 -13.34 6.25 3.99
N ILE A 27 -12.68 7.11 4.76
CA ILE A 27 -11.78 8.14 4.24
C ILE A 27 -10.41 7.92 4.86
N GLY A 28 -9.38 7.78 4.02
CA GLY A 28 -8.03 7.52 4.49
C GLY A 28 -7.06 7.25 3.35
N THR A 29 -5.79 7.07 3.70
CA THR A 29 -4.78 6.54 2.79
C THR A 29 -4.98 5.03 2.59
N PHE A 30 -4.43 4.46 1.53
CA PHE A 30 -4.46 3.01 1.27
C PHE A 30 -4.03 2.20 2.50
N HIS A 31 -2.89 2.56 3.09
CA HIS A 31 -2.38 1.88 4.29
C HIS A 31 -3.34 1.99 5.49
N ALA A 32 -3.93 3.15 5.73
CA ALA A 32 -4.87 3.34 6.84
C ALA A 32 -6.15 2.52 6.64
N ILE A 33 -6.63 2.43 5.41
CA ILE A 33 -7.80 1.61 5.06
C ILE A 33 -7.45 0.14 5.22
N CYS A 34 -6.32 -0.33 4.67
CA CYS A 34 -5.88 -1.72 4.80
C CYS A 34 -5.67 -2.10 6.28
N LEU A 35 -5.01 -1.26 7.08
CA LEU A 35 -4.85 -1.51 8.51
C LEU A 35 -6.20 -1.69 9.22
N LYS A 36 -7.18 -0.83 8.92
CA LYS A 36 -8.54 -0.96 9.46
C LYS A 36 -9.23 -2.25 9.01
N LEU A 37 -9.01 -2.69 7.77
CA LEU A 37 -9.56 -3.92 7.22
C LEU A 37 -8.93 -5.18 7.83
N LEU A 38 -7.63 -5.13 8.08
CA LEU A 38 -6.87 -6.23 8.69
C LEU A 38 -7.19 -6.40 10.18
N GLY A 39 -7.57 -5.31 10.86
CA GLY A 39 -7.92 -5.32 12.28
C GLY A 39 -6.69 -5.35 13.19
N ASP A 40 -6.70 -6.23 14.18
CA ASP A 40 -5.61 -6.33 15.16
C ASP A 40 -4.41 -7.11 14.55
N VAL A 41 -3.48 -6.37 13.97
CA VAL A 41 -2.23 -6.90 13.41
C VAL A 41 -1.03 -6.25 14.10
N ARG A 42 0.01 -7.04 14.36
CA ARG A 42 1.27 -6.52 14.85
C ARG A 42 2.04 -5.87 13.70
N LEU A 43 2.17 -4.56 13.76
CA LEU A 43 2.97 -3.80 12.79
C LEU A 43 4.33 -3.47 13.43
N ILE A 44 5.42 -3.86 12.75
CA ILE A 44 6.76 -3.52 13.20
C ILE A 44 7.10 -2.06 12.89
N SER A 45 7.91 -1.45 13.75
CA SER A 45 8.45 -0.12 13.53
C SER A 45 9.56 -0.14 12.46
N PRO A 46 9.88 1.01 11.85
CA PRO A 46 11.02 1.12 10.93
C PRO A 46 12.36 0.69 11.55
N GLY A 47 12.55 0.90 12.86
CA GLY A 47 13.73 0.46 13.59
C GLY A 47 13.80 -1.05 13.72
N GLU A 48 12.70 -1.72 14.06
CA GLU A 48 12.62 -3.18 14.09
C GLU A 48 12.88 -3.78 12.71
N ALA A 49 12.28 -3.21 11.66
CA ALA A 49 12.51 -3.65 10.29
C ALA A 49 14.00 -3.57 9.92
N LEU A 50 14.66 -2.48 10.26
CA LEU A 50 16.10 -2.31 10.03
C LEU A 50 16.92 -3.36 10.78
N THR A 51 16.62 -3.60 12.05
CA THR A 51 17.29 -4.63 12.87
C THR A 51 17.15 -6.02 12.25
N ILE A 52 15.94 -6.37 11.80
CA ILE A 52 15.67 -7.65 11.11
C ILE A 52 16.48 -7.75 9.81
N ALA A 53 16.50 -6.70 9.00
CA ALA A 53 17.23 -6.68 7.74
C ALA A 53 18.75 -6.85 7.95
N GLU A 54 19.32 -6.18 8.95
CA GLU A 54 20.73 -6.32 9.31
C GLU A 54 21.07 -7.71 9.85
N GLN A 55 20.16 -8.31 10.60
CA GLN A 55 20.32 -9.67 11.10
C GLN A 55 20.30 -10.68 9.95
N VAL A 56 19.36 -10.57 9.02
CA VAL A 56 19.28 -11.42 7.81
C VAL A 56 20.57 -11.33 6.99
N LEU A 57 21.11 -10.13 6.78
CA LEU A 57 22.37 -9.94 6.06
C LEU A 57 23.56 -10.62 6.78
N ARG A 58 23.64 -10.50 8.10
CA ARG A 58 24.71 -11.15 8.89
C ARG A 58 24.62 -12.67 8.82
N GLU A 59 23.43 -13.25 8.99
CA GLU A 59 23.21 -14.69 8.98
C GLU A 59 23.46 -15.32 7.60
N SER A 60 23.16 -14.59 6.53
CA SER A 60 23.42 -15.04 5.15
C SER A 60 24.86 -14.83 4.69
N GLY A 61 25.71 -14.17 5.50
CA GLY A 61 27.08 -13.84 5.12
C GLY A 61 27.18 -12.83 3.96
N ARG A 62 26.09 -12.18 3.61
CA ARG A 62 26.05 -11.22 2.50
C ARG A 62 26.53 -9.84 2.97
N LYS A 63 27.29 -9.18 2.11
CA LYS A 63 27.71 -7.78 2.33
C LYS A 63 26.60 -6.86 1.84
N GLY A 64 26.26 -5.84 2.63
CA GLY A 64 25.25 -4.85 2.26
C GLY A 64 24.75 -4.08 3.47
N GLY A 65 23.94 -3.07 3.23
CA GLY A 65 23.28 -2.28 4.27
C GLY A 65 21.83 -2.69 4.45
N GLY A 66 21.38 -2.80 5.69
CA GLY A 66 19.98 -3.13 6.01
C GLY A 66 18.99 -2.17 5.34
N LYS A 67 19.33 -0.88 5.25
CA LYS A 67 18.49 0.12 4.54
C LYS A 67 18.33 -0.19 3.05
N THR A 68 19.42 -0.59 2.38
CA THR A 68 19.38 -0.96 0.96
C THR A 68 18.51 -2.21 0.74
N LEU A 69 18.67 -3.21 1.61
CA LEU A 69 17.82 -4.41 1.57
C LEU A 69 16.34 -4.03 1.74
N LEU A 70 15.99 -3.21 2.73
CA LEU A 70 14.62 -2.76 2.94
C LEU A 70 14.06 -1.97 1.76
N GLN A 71 14.86 -1.11 1.12
CA GLN A 71 14.43 -0.40 -0.08
C GLN A 71 14.08 -1.36 -1.22
N SER A 72 14.92 -2.38 -1.47
CA SER A 72 14.64 -3.39 -2.48
C SER A 72 13.40 -4.24 -2.12
N VAL A 73 13.27 -4.66 -0.87
CA VAL A 73 12.09 -5.37 -0.35
C VAL A 73 10.82 -4.54 -0.57
N SER A 74 10.85 -3.27 -0.18
CA SER A 74 9.72 -2.35 -0.36
C SER A 74 9.32 -2.23 -1.83
N ARG A 75 10.28 -2.06 -2.74
CA ARG A 75 10.00 -1.97 -4.18
C ARG A 75 9.33 -3.24 -4.72
N VAL A 76 9.80 -4.41 -4.31
CA VAL A 76 9.19 -5.70 -4.72
C VAL A 76 7.77 -5.80 -4.17
N LYS A 77 7.54 -5.49 -2.91
CA LYS A 77 6.20 -5.49 -2.31
C LYS A 77 5.24 -4.49 -2.97
N ASN A 78 5.76 -3.44 -3.55
CA ASN A 78 4.99 -2.43 -4.28
C ASN A 78 4.87 -2.70 -5.79
N GLY A 79 5.19 -3.91 -6.24
CA GLY A 79 4.92 -4.38 -7.60
C GLY A 79 6.10 -4.27 -8.58
N VAL A 80 7.28 -3.85 -8.12
CA VAL A 80 8.48 -3.84 -8.95
C VAL A 80 9.04 -5.27 -9.06
N SER A 81 9.42 -5.69 -10.26
CA SER A 81 10.03 -7.01 -10.47
C SER A 81 11.28 -7.20 -9.59
N PRO A 82 11.47 -8.35 -8.95
CA PRO A 82 12.69 -8.64 -8.19
C PRO A 82 13.97 -8.45 -8.99
N GLU A 83 13.93 -8.77 -10.29
CA GLU A 83 15.06 -8.59 -11.22
C GLU A 83 15.47 -7.13 -11.38
N ASP A 84 14.49 -6.22 -11.46
CA ASP A 84 14.71 -4.77 -11.56
C ASP A 84 15.20 -4.12 -10.25
N THR A 85 15.04 -4.82 -9.14
CA THR A 85 15.50 -4.33 -7.83
C THR A 85 16.89 -4.84 -7.47
N GLY A 86 17.40 -5.87 -8.16
CA GLY A 86 18.59 -6.60 -7.78
C GLY A 86 18.47 -7.30 -6.42
N LEU A 87 17.24 -7.54 -5.96
CA LEU A 87 16.98 -8.20 -4.68
C LEU A 87 17.25 -9.70 -4.80
N ASP A 88 18.13 -10.19 -3.94
CA ASP A 88 18.38 -11.62 -3.79
C ASP A 88 17.12 -12.30 -3.19
N ALA A 89 16.62 -13.33 -3.88
CA ALA A 89 15.42 -14.04 -3.47
C ALA A 89 15.56 -14.74 -2.10
N GLU A 90 16.78 -15.19 -1.76
CA GLU A 90 17.06 -15.81 -0.44
C GLU A 90 16.95 -14.76 0.68
N LEU A 91 17.51 -13.55 0.46
CA LEU A 91 17.41 -12.46 1.43
C LEU A 91 15.96 -12.00 1.61
N TYR A 92 15.20 -11.90 0.51
CA TYR A 92 13.78 -11.59 0.59
C TYR A 92 13.01 -12.66 1.38
N GLY A 93 13.24 -13.93 1.05
CA GLY A 93 12.61 -15.06 1.74
C GLY A 93 12.94 -15.11 3.22
N ALA A 94 14.21 -14.88 3.59
CA ALA A 94 14.65 -14.83 4.98
C ALA A 94 14.01 -13.67 5.76
N TYR A 95 13.95 -12.46 5.18
CA TYR A 95 13.27 -11.33 5.78
C TYR A 95 11.78 -11.62 6.03
N GLN A 96 11.08 -12.16 5.05
CA GLN A 96 9.67 -12.54 5.17
C GLN A 96 9.46 -13.66 6.19
N ALA A 97 10.38 -14.63 6.28
CA ALA A 97 10.32 -15.68 7.30
C ALA A 97 10.40 -15.09 8.71
N ARG A 98 11.31 -14.14 8.94
CA ARG A 98 11.40 -13.45 10.24
C ARG A 98 10.11 -12.72 10.62
N LEU A 99 9.47 -12.04 9.68
CA LEU A 99 8.18 -11.39 9.95
C LEU A 99 7.10 -12.42 10.33
N ARG A 100 7.03 -13.53 9.60
CA ARG A 100 6.09 -14.62 9.91
C ARG A 100 6.34 -15.23 11.29
N ASP A 101 7.60 -15.50 11.66
CA ASP A 101 7.97 -16.05 12.97
C ASP A 101 7.58 -15.11 14.12
N LEU A 102 7.61 -13.80 13.88
CA LEU A 102 7.17 -12.78 14.82
C LEU A 102 5.65 -12.57 14.84
N GLY A 103 4.91 -13.19 13.91
CA GLY A 103 3.48 -12.92 13.69
C GLY A 103 3.23 -11.46 13.36
N ALA A 104 4.13 -10.82 12.61
CA ALA A 104 4.14 -9.40 12.39
C ALA A 104 4.17 -9.05 10.89
N LEU A 105 3.74 -7.84 10.59
CA LEU A 105 3.77 -7.24 9.26
C LEU A 105 4.69 -6.01 9.28
N ASP A 106 5.34 -5.72 8.18
CA ASP A 106 5.90 -4.40 7.95
C ASP A 106 4.86 -3.47 7.27
N PHE A 107 5.27 -2.23 7.01
CA PHE A 107 4.35 -1.23 6.49
C PHE A 107 3.82 -1.58 5.08
N ASP A 108 4.66 -2.15 4.22
CA ASP A 108 4.27 -2.54 2.86
C ASP A 108 3.38 -3.79 2.85
N ASP A 109 3.53 -4.68 3.84
CA ASP A 109 2.67 -5.86 3.98
C ASP A 109 1.20 -5.48 4.23
N LEU A 110 0.91 -4.29 4.75
CA LEU A 110 -0.47 -3.83 4.91
C LEU A 110 -1.24 -3.83 3.60
N LEU A 111 -0.61 -3.41 2.50
CA LEU A 111 -1.26 -3.37 1.19
C LEU A 111 -1.44 -4.77 0.61
N THR A 112 -0.38 -5.58 0.65
CA THR A 112 -0.39 -6.94 0.10
C THR A 112 -1.34 -7.85 0.86
N GLU A 113 -1.36 -7.80 2.19
CA GLU A 113 -2.30 -8.56 3.02
C GLU A 113 -3.73 -8.01 2.92
N GLY A 114 -3.88 -6.68 2.81
CA GLY A 114 -5.16 -6.04 2.52
C GLY A 114 -5.77 -6.54 1.22
N LEU A 115 -4.97 -6.61 0.15
CA LEU A 115 -5.39 -7.14 -1.14
C LEU A 115 -5.78 -8.62 -1.06
N LYS A 116 -4.97 -9.46 -0.40
CA LYS A 116 -5.27 -10.89 -0.21
C LYS A 116 -6.60 -11.12 0.51
N ARG A 117 -6.87 -10.33 1.56
CA ARG A 117 -8.15 -10.42 2.31
C ARG A 117 -9.34 -9.98 1.48
N ASP A 118 -9.17 -8.95 0.66
CA ASP A 118 -10.27 -8.38 -0.13
C ASP A 118 -10.67 -9.29 -1.29
N VAL A 119 -9.74 -10.04 -1.87
CA VAL A 119 -10.02 -11.04 -2.92
C VAL A 119 -11.02 -12.11 -2.46
N THR A 120 -11.17 -12.35 -1.16
CA THR A 120 -12.20 -13.25 -0.61
C THR A 120 -13.62 -12.67 -0.60
N GLY A 121 -13.82 -11.46 -1.11
CA GLY A 121 -15.14 -10.94 -1.47
C GLY A 121 -15.93 -10.24 -0.37
N LEU A 122 -15.30 -9.84 0.72
CA LEU A 122 -16.01 -9.34 1.90
C LEU A 122 -16.35 -7.85 1.90
N ARG A 123 -15.76 -7.01 1.04
CA ARG A 123 -16.10 -5.57 1.00
C ARG A 123 -15.97 -4.98 -0.41
N CYS A 124 -17.10 -4.74 -1.03
CA CYS A 124 -17.20 -3.84 -2.17
C CYS A 124 -17.76 -2.50 -1.69
N PHE A 125 -17.12 -1.42 -2.07
CA PHE A 125 -17.69 -0.10 -1.89
C PHE A 125 -18.63 0.21 -3.04
N ARG A 126 -19.75 0.89 -2.75
CA ARG A 126 -20.67 1.35 -3.78
C ARG A 126 -20.06 2.45 -4.65
N HIS A 127 -19.24 3.28 -4.03
CA HIS A 127 -18.53 4.36 -4.71
C HIS A 127 -17.09 4.40 -4.16
N VAL A 128 -16.11 4.40 -5.04
CA VAL A 128 -14.70 4.56 -4.74
C VAL A 128 -14.21 5.84 -5.40
N LEU A 129 -13.67 6.76 -4.60
CA LEU A 129 -13.05 7.98 -5.09
C LEU A 129 -11.57 7.96 -4.75
N VAL A 130 -10.73 8.14 -5.75
CA VAL A 130 -9.27 8.14 -5.59
C VAL A 130 -8.73 9.46 -6.09
N ASP A 131 -8.01 10.15 -5.20
CA ASP A 131 -7.28 11.38 -5.50
C ASP A 131 -5.81 11.07 -5.80
N GLU A 132 -5.14 11.94 -6.54
CA GLU A 132 -3.73 11.78 -6.97
C GLU A 132 -3.48 10.42 -7.66
N PHE A 133 -4.38 10.03 -8.56
CA PHE A 133 -4.36 8.71 -9.19
C PHE A 133 -3.07 8.45 -9.99
N GLN A 134 -2.35 9.49 -10.44
CA GLN A 134 -1.06 9.37 -11.10
C GLN A 134 0.07 8.83 -10.21
N ASP A 135 -0.11 8.92 -8.88
CA ASP A 135 0.94 8.54 -7.91
C ASP A 135 0.76 7.14 -7.33
N ILE A 136 -0.30 6.42 -7.74
CA ILE A 136 -0.53 5.06 -7.25
C ILE A 136 0.42 4.06 -7.90
N ASN A 137 0.83 3.05 -7.12
CA ASN A 137 1.59 1.91 -7.60
C ASN A 137 0.66 0.73 -7.97
N ASP A 138 1.25 -0.35 -8.51
CA ASP A 138 0.49 -1.50 -9.00
C ASP A 138 -0.37 -2.16 -7.91
N ILE A 139 0.13 -2.32 -6.68
CA ILE A 139 -0.65 -2.90 -5.58
C ILE A 139 -1.85 -2.02 -5.21
N GLN A 140 -1.65 -0.70 -5.18
CA GLN A 140 -2.72 0.26 -4.91
C GLN A 140 -3.77 0.24 -6.05
N TYR A 141 -3.32 0.13 -7.30
CA TYR A 141 -4.22 -0.05 -8.43
C TYR A 141 -5.08 -1.30 -8.28
N GLN A 142 -4.48 -2.45 -7.95
CA GLN A 142 -5.20 -3.69 -7.70
C GLN A 142 -6.21 -3.56 -6.55
N LEU A 143 -5.85 -2.86 -5.46
CA LEU A 143 -6.77 -2.56 -4.36
C LEU A 143 -7.97 -1.72 -4.83
N VAL A 144 -7.73 -0.66 -5.61
CA VAL A 144 -8.80 0.18 -6.19
C VAL A 144 -9.74 -0.67 -7.03
N ARG A 145 -9.21 -1.52 -7.91
CA ARG A 145 -10.01 -2.43 -8.76
C ARG A 145 -10.81 -3.43 -7.93
N SER A 146 -10.21 -3.98 -6.88
CA SER A 146 -10.89 -4.90 -5.98
C SER A 146 -12.02 -4.20 -5.22
N TRP A 147 -11.78 -3.02 -4.67
CA TRP A 147 -12.76 -2.25 -3.90
C TRP A 147 -13.92 -1.72 -4.76
N SER A 148 -13.68 -1.42 -6.04
CA SER A 148 -14.69 -0.90 -6.98
C SER A 148 -15.38 -1.97 -7.82
N ARG A 149 -15.09 -3.25 -7.60
CA ARG A 149 -15.53 -4.38 -8.45
C ARG A 149 -17.02 -4.41 -8.77
N SER A 150 -17.87 -4.01 -7.85
CA SER A 150 -19.34 -3.97 -8.00
C SER A 150 -19.93 -2.58 -7.81
N GLY A 151 -19.09 -1.55 -7.82
CA GLY A 151 -19.47 -0.17 -7.59
C GLY A 151 -18.96 0.77 -8.68
N GLU A 152 -19.09 2.06 -8.42
CA GLU A 152 -18.62 3.11 -9.30
C GLU A 152 -17.24 3.59 -8.85
N LEU A 153 -16.33 3.74 -9.81
CA LEU A 153 -14.99 4.27 -9.59
C LEU A 153 -14.90 5.69 -10.17
N PHE A 154 -14.45 6.62 -9.35
CA PHE A 154 -14.12 7.98 -9.75
C PHE A 154 -12.67 8.29 -9.38
N VAL A 155 -11.86 8.64 -10.37
CA VAL A 155 -10.43 8.95 -10.17
C VAL A 155 -10.15 10.39 -10.56
N ILE A 156 -9.30 11.04 -9.76
CA ILE A 156 -8.79 12.39 -10.03
C ILE A 156 -7.28 12.31 -10.02
N GLY A 157 -6.63 12.94 -10.97
CA GLY A 157 -5.19 13.04 -11.04
C GLY A 157 -4.75 13.74 -12.30
N ASP A 158 -3.51 14.16 -12.31
CA ASP A 158 -2.86 14.81 -13.43
C ASP A 158 -1.61 14.01 -13.83
N PRO A 159 -1.65 13.28 -14.96
CA PRO A 159 -0.53 12.47 -15.41
C PRO A 159 0.78 13.26 -15.57
N ASP A 160 0.68 14.56 -15.90
CA ASP A 160 1.83 15.42 -16.12
C ASP A 160 2.53 15.83 -14.80
N GLN A 161 1.86 15.64 -13.66
CA GLN A 161 2.40 15.87 -12.32
C GLN A 161 3.04 14.64 -11.68
N SER A 162 3.08 13.50 -12.37
CA SER A 162 3.67 12.27 -11.81
C SER A 162 5.19 12.41 -11.65
N ILE A 163 5.64 12.59 -10.41
CA ILE A 163 7.06 12.72 -10.04
C ILE A 163 7.58 11.52 -9.23
N TYR A 164 6.72 10.56 -8.89
CA TYR A 164 7.02 9.45 -8.00
C TYR A 164 7.33 8.12 -8.70
N GLY A 165 7.74 8.13 -9.96
CA GLY A 165 8.14 6.93 -10.70
C GLY A 165 9.20 6.07 -9.97
N PHE A 166 10.07 6.70 -9.16
CA PHE A 166 11.05 5.99 -8.33
C PHE A 166 10.45 5.20 -7.15
N ARG A 167 9.19 5.44 -6.79
CA ARG A 167 8.43 4.68 -5.77
C ARG A 167 7.53 3.61 -6.38
N GLY A 168 7.67 3.34 -7.68
CA GLY A 168 6.84 2.39 -8.39
C GLY A 168 5.49 2.96 -8.84
N ALA A 169 5.29 4.30 -8.79
CA ALA A 169 4.15 4.92 -9.43
C ALA A 169 4.14 4.56 -10.91
N ASP A 170 3.04 4.02 -11.40
CA ASP A 170 2.87 3.63 -12.79
C ASP A 170 2.00 4.65 -13.52
N CYS A 171 2.63 5.54 -14.27
CA CYS A 171 1.91 6.53 -15.09
C CYS A 171 0.94 5.89 -16.10
N ARG A 172 1.05 4.58 -16.34
CA ARG A 172 0.12 3.82 -17.18
C ARG A 172 -1.18 3.46 -16.48
N CYS A 173 -1.35 3.76 -15.18
CA CYS A 173 -2.59 3.44 -14.46
C CYS A 173 -3.83 4.04 -15.11
N PHE A 174 -3.75 5.26 -15.65
CA PHE A 174 -4.86 5.86 -16.40
C PHE A 174 -5.16 5.11 -17.71
N GLN A 175 -4.12 4.70 -18.46
CA GLN A 175 -4.29 3.93 -19.69
C GLN A 175 -4.90 2.57 -19.39
N ARG A 176 -4.38 1.86 -18.39
CA ARG A 176 -4.93 0.57 -17.92
C ARG A 176 -6.40 0.69 -17.55
N LEU A 177 -6.77 1.77 -16.85
CA LEU A 177 -8.17 1.99 -16.45
C LEU A 177 -9.10 2.26 -17.64
N GLN A 178 -8.58 2.83 -18.74
CA GLN A 178 -9.36 3.07 -19.95
C GLN A 178 -9.52 1.82 -20.82
N GLU A 179 -8.58 0.88 -20.73
CA GLU A 179 -8.55 -0.36 -21.51
C GLU A 179 -9.41 -1.48 -20.88
N GLU A 180 -9.76 -1.38 -19.61
CA GLU A 180 -10.56 -2.33 -18.82
C GLU A 180 -12.04 -1.93 -18.73
#